data_faec9e0b6755580f5202556615aa777e
#
_entry.id   faec9e0b6755580f5202556615aa777e
#
_cell.length_a   1.000
_cell.length_b   1.000
_cell.length_c   1.000
_cell.angle_alpha   90.00
_cell.angle_beta   90.00
_cell.angle_gamma   90.00
#
_symmetry.space_group_name_H-M   'P 1'
#
loop_
_entity.id
_entity.type
_entity.pdbx_description
1 polymer ?
#
loop_
_entity_poly.entity_id
_entity_poly.type
_entity_poly.pdbx_seq_one_letter_code
_entity_poly.pdbx_strand_id
1 'polypeptide(L)'
;MLLNDVDQMFLSSLDEIAWLLNVRGCDIEYNPLIISYLLVSQDYVKWFVRGVDGAEALDLDTLDSFDELRMDDVEIYDYSRVLEQLSDSSEGESVIYVDPSTLNYHLSSFLKSVYSEGSIKYGTSPIILQKAVKVDSEIENLRQTHVDDGVAMTRFLYWLEQEVASGREVTEWEASEMLTSLRAEIPGYKGNSFENISAYGASGALPHYSTPREGSAVIQPRGLYLVDSGGQYLTGTTDITRTVPMGECTDLEKEDYTLVLKGMIDLSMAVFPEGTTGHQLDAFARMPLWRAHRNFGHGTGHGVGYWLCVHEGPQSIRFQPNPQPLLPGMVTSNEPAIYREGMHGVRHENIILCRESGASEYGNFLEFETLTCCHIDTSAVLPQLLGQETLAWLNAYNDSVYNVLAPLLPSEVASWLYTKTRPLSF
;
A
#
# COMPACT_ATOMS: atom_id res chain seq x y z
N MET A 1 -16.23 23.64 1.84
CA MET A 1 -16.12 25.07 2.24
C MET A 1 -17.42 25.57 2.83
N LEU A 2 -18.54 25.52 2.15
CA LEU A 2 -19.84 26.02 2.67
C LEU A 2 -20.26 25.43 4.02
N LEU A 3 -19.99 24.14 4.29
CA LEU A 3 -20.36 23.48 5.55
C LEU A 3 -19.52 23.92 6.76
N ASN A 4 -18.36 24.54 6.54
CA ASN A 4 -17.41 24.89 7.59
C ASN A 4 -17.26 26.40 7.77
N ASP A 5 -18.07 27.23 7.05
CA ASP A 5 -17.94 28.69 7.01
C ASP A 5 -16.50 29.13 6.75
N VAL A 6 -15.89 28.60 5.68
CA VAL A 6 -14.53 28.94 5.25
C VAL A 6 -14.56 29.39 3.78
N ASP A 7 -13.77 30.40 3.48
CA ASP A 7 -13.66 30.98 2.13
C ASP A 7 -12.60 30.26 1.31
N GLN A 8 -11.57 29.74 1.99
CA GLN A 8 -10.39 29.16 1.36
C GLN A 8 -9.92 27.92 2.11
N MET A 9 -9.29 26.98 1.39
CA MET A 9 -8.59 25.83 1.96
C MET A 9 -7.18 25.78 1.38
N PHE A 10 -6.18 25.70 2.24
CA PHE A 10 -4.79 25.55 1.84
C PHE A 10 -4.33 24.11 2.11
N LEU A 11 -3.87 23.45 1.05
CA LEU A 11 -3.36 22.08 1.08
C LEU A 11 -1.84 22.07 0.96
N SER A 12 -1.20 21.32 1.82
CA SER A 12 0.25 21.10 1.83
C SER A 12 0.64 19.61 1.78
N SER A 13 -0.35 18.70 1.76
CA SER A 13 -0.14 17.28 1.57
C SER A 13 -0.10 16.96 0.08
N LEU A 14 1.04 16.41 -0.41
CA LEU A 14 1.28 16.24 -1.83
C LEU A 14 0.33 15.21 -2.47
N ASP A 15 -0.02 14.17 -1.72
CA ASP A 15 -0.94 13.12 -2.16
C ASP A 15 -2.40 13.61 -2.26
N GLU A 16 -2.81 14.51 -1.37
CA GLU A 16 -4.12 15.15 -1.44
C GLU A 16 -4.21 16.09 -2.65
N ILE A 17 -3.16 16.86 -2.92
CA ILE A 17 -3.06 17.74 -4.09
C ILE A 17 -3.10 16.90 -5.38
N ALA A 18 -2.28 15.84 -5.43
CA ALA A 18 -2.22 14.94 -6.58
C ALA A 18 -3.58 14.27 -6.86
N TRP A 19 -4.30 13.87 -5.81
CA TRP A 19 -5.63 13.28 -5.94
C TRP A 19 -6.67 14.31 -6.41
N LEU A 20 -6.70 15.49 -5.78
CA LEU A 20 -7.71 16.53 -6.07
C LEU A 20 -7.58 17.08 -7.50
N LEU A 21 -6.36 17.31 -7.98
CA LEU A 21 -6.08 17.78 -9.33
C LEU A 21 -5.98 16.64 -10.36
N ASN A 22 -6.02 15.39 -9.91
CA ASN A 22 -5.80 14.20 -10.73
C ASN A 22 -4.46 14.23 -11.50
N VAL A 23 -3.42 14.74 -10.87
CA VAL A 23 -2.06 14.85 -11.45
C VAL A 23 -1.11 13.86 -10.78
N ARG A 24 -0.11 13.41 -11.51
CA ARG A 24 0.97 12.56 -11.02
C ARG A 24 2.31 13.11 -11.49
N GLY A 25 3.37 12.86 -10.71
CA GLY A 25 4.73 13.31 -11.02
C GLY A 25 5.78 12.35 -10.52
N CYS A 26 7.04 12.76 -10.54
CA CYS A 26 8.18 11.93 -10.16
C CYS A 26 9.16 12.65 -9.23
N ASP A 27 8.73 13.68 -8.51
CA ASP A 27 9.59 14.45 -7.61
C ASP A 27 9.98 13.67 -6.34
N ILE A 28 9.19 12.66 -5.98
CA ILE A 28 9.43 11.80 -4.82
C ILE A 28 9.62 10.37 -5.31
N GLU A 29 10.77 9.79 -4.97
CA GLU A 29 11.06 8.39 -5.33
C GLU A 29 9.95 7.44 -4.86
N TYR A 30 9.53 6.51 -5.70
CA TYR A 30 8.44 5.54 -5.49
C TYR A 30 7.02 6.13 -5.36
N ASN A 31 6.88 7.43 -5.13
CA ASN A 31 5.58 8.07 -4.97
C ASN A 31 5.30 8.98 -6.14
N PRO A 32 4.18 8.82 -6.86
CA PRO A 32 3.87 9.60 -8.06
C PRO A 32 3.37 11.01 -7.70
N LEU A 33 4.20 11.80 -7.05
CA LEU A 33 3.87 13.09 -6.46
C LEU A 33 4.67 14.24 -7.08
N ILE A 34 4.05 15.42 -7.08
CA ILE A 34 4.66 16.70 -7.46
C ILE A 34 4.83 17.56 -6.21
N ILE A 35 6.03 18.08 -5.98
CA ILE A 35 6.28 18.99 -4.85
C ILE A 35 5.56 20.31 -5.13
N SER A 36 4.48 20.56 -4.40
CA SER A 36 3.58 21.69 -4.63
C SER A 36 2.80 22.09 -3.39
N TYR A 37 2.08 23.21 -3.52
CA TYR A 37 1.02 23.64 -2.61
C TYR A 37 -0.23 23.96 -3.42
N LEU A 38 -1.38 23.93 -2.77
CA LEU A 38 -2.64 24.27 -3.42
C LEU A 38 -3.49 25.17 -2.50
N LEU A 39 -3.97 26.27 -3.06
CA LEU A 39 -4.96 27.16 -2.43
C LEU A 39 -6.25 27.07 -3.23
N VAL A 40 -7.32 26.62 -2.58
CA VAL A 40 -8.64 26.44 -3.19
C VAL A 40 -9.62 27.42 -2.55
N SER A 41 -10.36 28.16 -3.37
CA SER A 41 -11.51 28.96 -2.95
C SER A 41 -12.77 28.56 -3.75
N GLN A 42 -13.85 29.29 -3.57
CA GLN A 42 -15.04 29.10 -4.41
C GLN A 42 -14.86 29.67 -5.82
N ASP A 43 -13.97 30.67 -5.98
CA ASP A 43 -13.81 31.47 -7.19
C ASP A 43 -12.52 31.12 -7.96
N TYR A 44 -11.55 30.47 -7.34
CA TYR A 44 -10.26 30.14 -7.95
C TYR A 44 -9.62 28.92 -7.32
N VAL A 45 -8.72 28.30 -8.10
CA VAL A 45 -7.77 27.26 -7.64
C VAL A 45 -6.37 27.73 -8.04
N LYS A 46 -5.48 27.93 -7.06
CA LYS A 46 -4.09 28.34 -7.27
C LYS A 46 -3.14 27.20 -6.92
N TRP A 47 -2.44 26.67 -7.91
CA TRP A 47 -1.49 25.59 -7.76
C TRP A 47 -0.05 26.12 -7.87
N PHE A 48 0.73 25.89 -6.82
CA PHE A 48 2.13 26.37 -6.70
C PHE A 48 3.08 25.22 -6.93
N VAL A 49 3.81 25.23 -8.05
CA VAL A 49 4.68 24.16 -8.50
C VAL A 49 6.03 24.69 -9.00
N ARG A 50 7.09 23.89 -8.94
CA ARG A 50 8.41 24.31 -9.38
C ARG A 50 8.50 24.42 -10.90
N GLY A 51 9.30 25.38 -11.38
CA GLY A 51 9.73 25.45 -12.79
C GLY A 51 8.73 26.06 -13.78
N VAL A 52 7.67 26.74 -13.31
CA VAL A 52 6.63 27.31 -14.20
C VAL A 52 7.05 28.60 -14.88
N ASP A 53 7.89 29.44 -14.25
CA ASP A 53 8.30 30.74 -14.77
C ASP A 53 9.65 30.73 -15.52
N GLY A 54 10.30 29.64 -15.71
CA GLY A 54 11.56 29.64 -16.43
C GLY A 54 12.31 28.33 -16.49
N ALA A 55 12.41 27.88 -17.70
CA ALA A 55 13.60 27.30 -18.34
C ALA A 55 14.23 26.00 -17.78
N GLU A 56 13.75 25.37 -16.75
CA GLU A 56 14.06 23.95 -16.53
C GLU A 56 12.78 23.15 -16.77
N ALA A 57 12.78 22.48 -17.91
CA ALA A 57 11.63 21.80 -18.46
C ALA A 57 11.02 20.82 -17.45
N LEU A 58 9.78 21.07 -17.07
CA LEU A 58 8.85 19.98 -16.73
C LEU A 58 8.88 18.99 -17.90
N ASP A 59 8.96 17.71 -17.62
CA ASP A 59 8.96 16.66 -18.64
C ASP A 59 7.78 16.87 -19.58
N LEU A 60 8.00 16.75 -20.89
CA LEU A 60 7.00 17.04 -21.92
C LEU A 60 5.67 16.29 -21.75
N ASP A 61 5.71 15.12 -21.11
CA ASP A 61 4.50 14.36 -20.74
C ASP A 61 3.61 15.08 -19.69
N THR A 62 4.17 16.07 -18.99
CA THR A 62 3.45 16.89 -18.01
C THR A 62 2.81 18.12 -18.64
N LEU A 63 3.27 18.56 -19.80
CA LEU A 63 2.77 19.78 -20.46
C LEU A 63 1.30 19.65 -20.94
N ASP A 64 0.92 18.49 -21.44
CA ASP A 64 -0.46 18.25 -21.86
C ASP A 64 -1.44 18.33 -20.67
N SER A 65 -1.01 17.81 -19.51
CA SER A 65 -1.78 17.88 -18.25
C SER A 65 -1.91 19.33 -17.74
N PHE A 66 -0.89 20.17 -17.91
CA PHE A 66 -0.94 21.58 -17.51
C PHE A 66 -1.88 22.40 -18.37
N ASP A 67 -1.93 22.15 -19.67
CA ASP A 67 -2.83 22.85 -20.56
C ASP A 67 -4.30 22.50 -20.27
N GLU A 68 -4.60 21.25 -19.93
CA GLU A 68 -5.92 20.82 -19.45
C GLU A 68 -6.30 21.52 -18.13
N LEU A 69 -5.40 21.58 -17.14
CA LEU A 69 -5.63 22.27 -15.86
C LEU A 69 -5.90 23.77 -16.04
N ARG A 70 -5.22 24.42 -16.99
CA ARG A 70 -5.50 25.82 -17.32
C ARG A 70 -6.87 25.99 -17.99
N MET A 71 -7.31 25.03 -18.77
CA MET A 71 -8.65 25.04 -19.35
C MET A 71 -9.74 24.88 -18.28
N ASP A 72 -9.43 24.21 -17.17
CA ASP A 72 -10.32 24.01 -16.02
C ASP A 72 -10.23 25.15 -14.96
N ASP A 73 -9.72 26.34 -15.36
CA ASP A 73 -9.58 27.54 -14.50
C ASP A 73 -8.61 27.35 -13.30
N VAL A 74 -7.63 26.44 -13.39
CA VAL A 74 -6.54 26.32 -12.42
C VAL A 74 -5.43 27.32 -12.76
N GLU A 75 -5.19 28.26 -11.85
CA GLU A 75 -4.09 29.22 -11.95
C GLU A 75 -2.79 28.56 -11.49
N ILE A 76 -1.77 28.45 -12.37
CA ILE A 76 -0.49 27.81 -12.06
C ILE A 76 0.54 28.88 -11.76
N TYR A 77 1.17 28.79 -10.57
CA TYR A 77 2.19 29.71 -10.09
C TYR A 77 3.50 28.97 -9.80
N ASP A 78 4.63 29.70 -9.89
CA ASP A 78 5.88 29.21 -9.36
C ASP A 78 5.78 28.94 -7.85
N TYR A 79 6.40 27.85 -7.39
CA TYR A 79 6.39 27.40 -5.99
C TYR A 79 6.80 28.49 -4.99
N SER A 80 7.74 29.38 -5.37
CA SER A 80 8.24 30.47 -4.52
C SER A 80 7.21 31.56 -4.25
N ARG A 81 6.15 31.63 -5.05
CA ARG A 81 5.12 32.68 -4.93
C ARG A 81 4.03 32.36 -3.89
N VAL A 82 4.09 31.20 -3.23
CA VAL A 82 3.06 30.76 -2.28
C VAL A 82 2.81 31.78 -1.15
N LEU A 83 3.85 32.40 -0.59
CA LEU A 83 3.70 33.36 0.50
C LEU A 83 3.07 34.66 0.03
N GLU A 84 3.45 35.16 -1.16
CA GLU A 84 2.85 36.34 -1.80
C GLU A 84 1.35 36.11 -1.99
N GLN A 85 0.97 35.01 -2.63
CA GLN A 85 -0.42 34.69 -2.94
C GLN A 85 -1.28 34.42 -1.69
N LEU A 86 -0.69 33.85 -0.64
CA LEU A 86 -1.36 33.71 0.65
C LEU A 86 -1.59 35.08 1.33
N SER A 87 -0.64 36.03 1.19
CA SER A 87 -0.79 37.38 1.69
C SER A 87 -1.91 38.11 0.94
N ASP A 88 -1.91 38.08 -0.39
CA ASP A 88 -2.94 38.72 -1.23
C ASP A 88 -4.35 38.15 -0.92
N SER A 89 -4.41 36.83 -0.68
CA SER A 89 -5.67 36.13 -0.37
C SER A 89 -6.16 36.36 1.06
N SER A 90 -5.35 36.95 1.94
CA SER A 90 -5.73 37.28 3.32
C SER A 90 -6.41 38.62 3.45
N GLU A 91 -6.52 39.41 2.37
CA GLU A 91 -7.17 40.72 2.38
C GLU A 91 -8.67 40.58 2.71
N GLY A 92 -9.16 41.47 3.56
CA GLY A 92 -10.52 41.43 4.07
C GLY A 92 -10.72 40.53 5.29
N GLU A 93 -11.92 39.96 5.42
CA GLU A 93 -12.31 39.04 6.53
C GLU A 93 -12.29 37.59 6.09
N SER A 94 -11.40 37.21 5.14
CA SER A 94 -11.29 35.85 4.61
C SER A 94 -10.90 34.84 5.68
N VAL A 95 -11.61 33.71 5.73
CA VAL A 95 -11.37 32.57 6.63
C VAL A 95 -10.70 31.45 5.86
N ILE A 96 -9.50 31.04 6.31
CA ILE A 96 -8.73 29.93 5.70
C ILE A 96 -8.78 28.67 6.56
N TYR A 97 -8.97 27.51 5.91
CA TYR A 97 -8.92 26.19 6.54
C TYR A 97 -7.59 25.51 6.23
N VAL A 98 -6.96 24.93 7.24
CA VAL A 98 -5.68 24.21 7.12
C VAL A 98 -5.67 22.96 7.98
N ASP A 99 -5.00 21.91 7.50
CA ASP A 99 -4.71 20.74 8.31
C ASP A 99 -3.38 20.96 9.06
N PRO A 100 -3.40 21.06 10.40
CA PRO A 100 -2.19 21.31 11.17
C PRO A 100 -1.20 20.13 11.16
N SER A 101 -1.64 18.92 10.78
CA SER A 101 -0.79 17.72 10.75
C SER A 101 0.16 17.72 9.54
N THR A 102 -0.20 18.42 8.46
CA THR A 102 0.59 18.51 7.22
C THR A 102 1.29 19.86 7.05
N LEU A 103 0.85 20.88 7.79
CA LEU A 103 1.34 22.25 7.67
C LEU A 103 2.71 22.41 8.36
N ASN A 104 3.74 22.78 7.59
CA ASN A 104 5.05 23.04 8.18
C ASN A 104 5.09 24.33 9.03
N TYR A 105 6.09 24.43 9.92
CA TYR A 105 6.21 25.54 10.88
C TYR A 105 6.32 26.93 10.20
N HIS A 106 7.04 27.02 9.07
CA HIS A 106 7.21 28.28 8.36
C HIS A 106 5.89 28.81 7.83
N LEU A 107 5.12 27.97 7.14
CA LEU A 107 3.79 28.33 6.65
C LEU A 107 2.80 28.60 7.79
N SER A 108 2.83 27.80 8.85
CA SER A 108 1.99 28.07 10.03
C SER A 108 2.27 29.44 10.66
N SER A 109 3.54 29.81 10.78
CA SER A 109 3.96 31.11 11.31
C SER A 109 3.58 32.25 10.38
N PHE A 110 3.74 32.07 9.07
CA PHE A 110 3.38 33.04 8.07
C PHE A 110 1.87 33.31 8.06
N LEU A 111 1.04 32.26 8.01
CA LEU A 111 -0.43 32.40 8.05
C LEU A 111 -0.88 33.19 9.29
N LYS A 112 -0.30 32.92 10.46
CA LYS A 112 -0.59 33.67 11.69
C LYS A 112 -0.16 35.12 11.62
N SER A 113 0.74 35.51 10.73
CA SER A 113 1.18 36.90 10.56
C SER A 113 0.32 37.69 9.60
N VAL A 114 -0.40 37.04 8.66
CA VAL A 114 -1.18 37.70 7.61
C VAL A 114 -2.70 37.57 7.83
N TYR A 115 -3.18 36.49 8.44
CA TYR A 115 -4.59 36.31 8.77
C TYR A 115 -4.91 36.81 10.19
N SER A 116 -6.08 37.41 10.35
CA SER A 116 -6.57 37.89 11.65
C SER A 116 -6.74 36.74 12.67
N GLU A 117 -6.70 37.07 13.96
CA GLU A 117 -7.02 36.10 15.01
C GLU A 117 -8.45 35.56 14.83
N GLY A 118 -8.60 34.24 14.75
CA GLY A 118 -9.89 33.57 14.50
C GLY A 118 -10.22 33.31 13.03
N SER A 119 -9.49 33.90 12.07
CA SER A 119 -9.66 33.65 10.63
C SER A 119 -8.92 32.41 10.13
N ILE A 120 -8.14 31.72 10.96
CA ILE A 120 -7.51 30.44 10.63
C ILE A 120 -8.28 29.33 11.33
N LYS A 121 -8.96 28.49 10.57
CA LYS A 121 -9.61 27.27 11.08
C LYS A 121 -8.73 26.05 10.87
N TYR A 122 -8.56 25.29 11.93
CA TYR A 122 -7.74 24.07 11.95
C TYR A 122 -8.61 22.84 12.01
N GLY A 123 -8.30 21.83 11.20
CA GLY A 123 -8.95 20.52 11.24
C GLY A 123 -8.34 19.56 10.25
N THR A 124 -8.73 18.30 10.34
CA THR A 124 -8.30 17.28 9.38
C THR A 124 -8.83 17.60 7.98
N SER A 125 -7.98 17.48 6.97
CA SER A 125 -8.38 17.70 5.59
C SER A 125 -9.54 16.76 5.18
N PRO A 126 -10.61 17.28 4.58
CA PRO A 126 -11.69 16.43 4.09
C PRO A 126 -11.27 15.55 2.90
N ILE A 127 -10.20 15.93 2.21
CA ILE A 127 -9.70 15.21 1.02
C ILE A 127 -9.16 13.82 1.42
N ILE A 128 -8.51 13.71 2.58
CA ILE A 128 -7.92 12.45 3.03
C ILE A 128 -8.94 11.30 3.11
N LEU A 129 -10.17 11.60 3.55
CA LEU A 129 -11.23 10.60 3.64
C LEU A 129 -11.82 10.29 2.25
N GLN A 130 -12.00 11.32 1.41
CA GLN A 130 -12.55 11.15 0.07
C GLN A 130 -11.66 10.27 -0.81
N LYS A 131 -10.33 10.46 -0.77
CA LYS A 131 -9.41 9.61 -1.53
C LYS A 131 -9.22 8.20 -0.93
N ALA A 132 -9.45 8.03 0.37
CA ALA A 132 -9.34 6.73 1.02
C ALA A 132 -10.48 5.77 0.64
N VAL A 133 -11.68 6.29 0.41
CA VAL A 133 -12.86 5.52 -0.04
C VAL A 133 -12.86 5.49 -1.57
N LYS A 134 -12.40 4.36 -2.12
CA LYS A 134 -12.30 4.17 -3.58
C LYS A 134 -13.68 4.03 -4.19
N VAL A 135 -13.88 4.65 -5.36
CA VAL A 135 -15.10 4.49 -6.15
C VAL A 135 -15.10 3.16 -6.92
N ASP A 136 -16.27 2.74 -7.40
CA ASP A 136 -16.43 1.43 -8.07
C ASP A 136 -15.45 1.20 -9.23
N SER A 137 -15.17 2.23 -10.03
CA SER A 137 -14.22 2.14 -11.14
C SER A 137 -12.77 1.98 -10.66
N GLU A 138 -12.38 2.62 -9.57
CA GLU A 138 -11.06 2.44 -8.95
C GLU A 138 -10.93 1.04 -8.35
N ILE A 139 -11.99 0.53 -7.71
CA ILE A 139 -12.02 -0.83 -7.13
C ILE A 139 -11.85 -1.87 -8.24
N GLU A 140 -12.57 -1.75 -9.36
CA GLU A 140 -12.44 -2.69 -10.46
C GLU A 140 -11.04 -2.66 -11.10
N ASN A 141 -10.48 -1.46 -11.27
CA ASN A 141 -9.10 -1.29 -11.72
C ASN A 141 -8.09 -1.92 -10.74
N LEU A 142 -8.28 -1.73 -9.43
CA LEU A 142 -7.40 -2.36 -8.42
C LEU A 142 -7.47 -3.88 -8.47
N ARG A 143 -8.65 -4.48 -8.68
CA ARG A 143 -8.76 -5.94 -8.87
C ARG A 143 -7.92 -6.41 -10.04
N GLN A 144 -8.04 -5.74 -11.20
CA GLN A 144 -7.25 -6.08 -12.38
C GLN A 144 -5.75 -5.85 -12.15
N THR A 145 -5.36 -4.74 -11.52
CA THR A 145 -3.97 -4.43 -11.19
C THR A 145 -3.33 -5.53 -10.32
N HIS A 146 -4.05 -6.04 -9.33
CA HIS A 146 -3.53 -7.14 -8.49
C HIS A 146 -3.47 -8.48 -9.23
N VAL A 147 -4.28 -8.70 -10.26
CA VAL A 147 -4.14 -9.85 -11.16
C VAL A 147 -2.88 -9.71 -12.02
N ASP A 148 -2.68 -8.55 -12.62
CA ASP A 148 -1.53 -8.28 -13.49
C ASP A 148 -0.21 -8.36 -12.69
N ASP A 149 -0.16 -7.74 -11.51
CA ASP A 149 0.98 -7.86 -10.59
C ASP A 149 1.21 -9.30 -10.13
N GLY A 150 0.12 -10.05 -9.91
CA GLY A 150 0.15 -11.48 -9.58
C GLY A 150 0.80 -12.34 -10.64
N VAL A 151 0.65 -11.97 -11.92
CA VAL A 151 1.37 -12.63 -13.04
C VAL A 151 2.87 -12.42 -12.91
N ALA A 152 3.34 -11.19 -12.64
CA ALA A 152 4.77 -10.90 -12.45
C ALA A 152 5.32 -11.61 -11.23
N MET A 153 4.63 -11.54 -10.10
CA MET A 153 5.01 -12.22 -8.86
C MET A 153 5.11 -13.74 -9.05
N THR A 154 4.14 -14.36 -9.73
CA THR A 154 4.13 -15.81 -9.97
C THR A 154 5.29 -16.22 -10.88
N ARG A 155 5.57 -15.46 -11.96
CA ARG A 155 6.71 -15.68 -12.86
C ARG A 155 8.03 -15.55 -12.12
N PHE A 156 8.14 -14.55 -11.22
CA PHE A 156 9.31 -14.34 -10.38
C PHE A 156 9.55 -15.51 -9.42
N LEU A 157 8.54 -15.95 -8.69
CA LEU A 157 8.67 -17.05 -7.74
C LEU A 157 9.02 -18.37 -8.43
N TYR A 158 8.45 -18.62 -9.62
CA TYR A 158 8.83 -19.74 -10.47
C TYR A 158 10.31 -19.66 -10.87
N TRP A 159 10.74 -18.54 -11.43
CA TRP A 159 12.13 -18.32 -11.83
C TRP A 159 13.09 -18.53 -10.66
N LEU A 160 12.80 -17.92 -9.51
CA LEU A 160 13.66 -18.01 -8.32
C LEU A 160 13.83 -19.47 -7.86
N GLU A 161 12.74 -20.22 -7.77
CA GLU A 161 12.78 -21.62 -7.36
C GLU A 161 13.59 -22.48 -8.35
N GLN A 162 13.41 -22.28 -9.67
CA GLN A 162 14.15 -23.02 -10.68
C GLN A 162 15.65 -22.73 -10.64
N GLU A 163 16.04 -21.47 -10.55
CA GLU A 163 17.44 -21.06 -10.51
C GLU A 163 18.16 -21.60 -9.27
N VAL A 164 17.56 -21.42 -8.10
CA VAL A 164 18.14 -21.93 -6.84
C VAL A 164 18.20 -23.47 -6.83
N ALA A 165 17.15 -24.14 -7.30
CA ALA A 165 17.15 -25.62 -7.40
C ALA A 165 18.18 -26.15 -8.40
N SER A 166 18.51 -25.39 -9.44
CA SER A 166 19.57 -25.75 -10.41
C SER A 166 20.99 -25.67 -9.84
N GLY A 167 21.14 -25.06 -8.66
CA GLY A 167 22.43 -24.77 -8.02
C GLY A 167 23.07 -23.46 -8.49
N ARG A 168 22.34 -22.60 -9.22
CA ARG A 168 22.80 -21.26 -9.57
C ARG A 168 22.84 -20.38 -8.32
N GLU A 169 23.90 -19.62 -8.15
CA GLU A 169 23.98 -18.60 -7.12
C GLU A 169 23.12 -17.40 -7.54
N VAL A 170 22.00 -17.19 -6.83
CA VAL A 170 21.14 -16.02 -6.95
C VAL A 170 21.27 -15.20 -5.69
N THR A 171 21.60 -13.93 -5.80
CA THR A 171 21.67 -13.01 -4.66
C THR A 171 20.33 -12.35 -4.38
N GLU A 172 20.13 -11.84 -3.16
CA GLU A 172 18.96 -11.03 -2.80
C GLU A 172 18.77 -9.85 -3.76
N TRP A 173 19.86 -9.17 -4.13
CA TRP A 173 19.82 -8.05 -5.09
C TRP A 173 19.34 -8.51 -6.47
N GLU A 174 19.92 -9.59 -6.99
CA GLU A 174 19.51 -10.10 -8.30
C GLU A 174 18.04 -10.52 -8.31
N ALA A 175 17.55 -11.10 -7.24
CA ALA A 175 16.15 -11.46 -7.09
C ALA A 175 15.24 -10.22 -7.11
N SER A 176 15.62 -9.14 -6.41
CA SER A 176 14.93 -7.85 -6.45
C SER A 176 14.85 -7.25 -7.84
N GLU A 177 15.98 -7.22 -8.57
CA GLU A 177 16.04 -6.67 -9.94
C GLU A 177 15.21 -7.51 -10.93
N MET A 178 15.22 -8.84 -10.78
CA MET A 178 14.41 -9.72 -11.62
C MET A 178 12.92 -9.45 -11.43
N LEU A 179 12.46 -9.28 -10.19
CA LEU A 179 11.06 -8.95 -9.91
C LEU A 179 10.67 -7.61 -10.54
N THR A 180 11.50 -6.58 -10.36
CA THR A 180 11.28 -5.27 -10.99
C THR A 180 11.22 -5.37 -12.51
N SER A 181 12.09 -6.17 -13.13
CA SER A 181 12.08 -6.36 -14.59
C SER A 181 10.81 -7.05 -15.10
N LEU A 182 10.29 -8.01 -14.35
CA LEU A 182 9.04 -8.70 -14.71
C LEU A 182 7.81 -7.79 -14.56
N ARG A 183 7.79 -6.93 -13.55
CA ARG A 183 6.76 -5.89 -13.42
C ARG A 183 6.82 -4.87 -14.54
N ALA A 184 8.01 -4.50 -14.98
CA ALA A 184 8.19 -3.56 -16.10
C ALA A 184 7.64 -4.06 -17.45
N GLU A 185 7.38 -5.35 -17.59
CA GLU A 185 6.71 -5.91 -18.77
C GLU A 185 5.18 -5.67 -18.76
N ILE A 186 4.61 -5.29 -17.61
CA ILE A 186 3.16 -5.08 -17.47
C ILE A 186 2.78 -3.72 -18.06
N PRO A 187 1.79 -3.66 -18.98
CA PRO A 187 1.30 -2.40 -19.51
C PRO A 187 0.83 -1.45 -18.40
N GLY A 188 1.25 -0.20 -18.45
CA GLY A 188 0.86 0.80 -17.45
C GLY A 188 1.71 0.82 -16.17
N TYR A 189 2.72 -0.04 -16.05
CA TYR A 189 3.69 0.04 -14.95
C TYR A 189 4.49 1.35 -15.02
N LYS A 190 4.65 2.01 -13.88
CA LYS A 190 5.31 3.31 -13.72
C LYS A 190 6.54 3.31 -12.78
N GLY A 191 6.83 2.17 -12.18
CA GLY A 191 7.92 1.98 -11.22
C GLY A 191 7.49 1.18 -10.01
N ASN A 192 8.41 0.88 -9.11
CA ASN A 192 8.08 0.26 -7.84
C ASN A 192 7.31 1.24 -6.94
N SER A 193 6.43 0.74 -6.08
CA SER A 193 5.71 1.55 -5.08
C SER A 193 6.56 1.85 -3.83
N PHE A 194 7.64 1.09 -3.64
CA PHE A 194 8.71 1.30 -2.64
C PHE A 194 9.93 0.46 -3.02
N GLU A 195 11.05 0.66 -2.31
CA GLU A 195 12.25 -0.17 -2.50
C GLU A 195 11.95 -1.63 -2.13
N ASN A 196 12.15 -2.56 -3.06
CA ASN A 196 11.90 -3.96 -2.78
C ASN A 196 12.74 -4.46 -1.60
N ILE A 197 12.11 -5.15 -0.66
CA ILE A 197 12.77 -5.91 0.39
C ILE A 197 12.93 -7.34 -0.11
N SER A 198 14.15 -7.73 -0.45
CA SER A 198 14.51 -9.08 -0.88
C SER A 198 15.47 -9.65 0.16
N ALA A 199 15.00 -10.54 1.02
CA ALA A 199 15.68 -10.90 2.26
C ALA A 199 15.71 -12.41 2.51
N TYR A 200 16.90 -12.98 2.54
CA TYR A 200 17.12 -14.41 2.79
C TYR A 200 17.61 -14.67 4.23
N GLY A 201 17.01 -15.63 4.90
CA GLY A 201 17.42 -16.06 6.24
C GLY A 201 17.45 -14.89 7.23
N ALA A 202 18.62 -14.58 7.78
CA ALA A 202 18.78 -13.54 8.81
C ALA A 202 18.44 -12.11 8.34
N SER A 203 18.59 -11.82 7.05
CA SER A 203 18.18 -10.53 6.46
C SER A 203 16.69 -10.29 6.64
N GLY A 204 15.86 -11.34 6.56
CA GLY A 204 14.41 -11.28 6.76
C GLY A 204 13.99 -10.89 8.18
N ALA A 205 14.90 -10.93 9.16
CA ALA A 205 14.63 -10.49 10.53
C ALA A 205 14.60 -8.96 10.68
N LEU A 206 14.94 -8.21 9.64
CA LEU A 206 14.90 -6.74 9.60
C LEU A 206 13.64 -6.29 8.86
N PRO A 207 12.64 -5.68 9.55
CA PRO A 207 11.37 -5.30 8.92
C PRO A 207 11.51 -4.42 7.67
N HIS A 208 12.45 -3.46 7.72
CA HIS A 208 12.78 -2.54 6.64
C HIS A 208 14.21 -2.82 6.14
N TYR A 209 14.46 -4.05 5.70
CA TYR A 209 15.75 -4.42 5.14
C TYR A 209 15.94 -3.74 3.79
N SER A 210 16.97 -2.90 3.67
CA SER A 210 17.41 -2.38 2.38
C SER A 210 18.38 -3.39 1.77
N THR A 211 18.00 -3.97 0.64
CA THR A 211 18.78 -5.01 -0.03
C THR A 211 20.04 -4.41 -0.66
N PRO A 212 21.25 -4.71 -0.16
CA PRO A 212 22.44 -4.07 -0.68
C PRO A 212 22.80 -4.61 -2.08
N ARG A 213 23.21 -3.71 -2.98
CA ARG A 213 23.67 -4.08 -4.31
C ARG A 213 24.94 -4.93 -4.27
N GLU A 214 25.86 -4.60 -3.37
CA GLU A 214 27.11 -5.32 -3.17
C GLU A 214 27.10 -6.05 -1.83
N GLY A 215 27.48 -7.32 -1.84
CA GLY A 215 27.53 -8.13 -0.61
C GLY A 215 26.19 -8.66 -0.12
N SER A 216 25.12 -8.59 -0.93
CA SER A 216 23.84 -9.22 -0.60
C SER A 216 23.99 -10.74 -0.49
N ALA A 217 23.19 -11.37 0.37
CA ALA A 217 23.29 -12.79 0.62
C ALA A 217 22.91 -13.60 -0.63
N VAL A 218 23.56 -14.77 -0.77
CA VAL A 218 23.19 -15.77 -1.78
C VAL A 218 22.07 -16.63 -1.21
N ILE A 219 20.95 -16.70 -1.93
CA ILE A 219 19.78 -17.50 -1.57
C ILE A 219 20.14 -18.97 -1.73
N GLN A 220 20.02 -19.74 -0.64
CA GLN A 220 20.36 -21.17 -0.61
C GLN A 220 19.10 -22.03 -0.74
N PRO A 221 19.19 -23.29 -1.23
CA PRO A 221 18.06 -24.23 -1.32
C PRO A 221 17.64 -24.78 0.05
N ARG A 222 17.41 -23.90 1.02
CA ARG A 222 16.95 -24.21 2.39
C ARG A 222 16.41 -22.95 3.08
N GLY A 223 15.64 -23.14 4.15
CA GLY A 223 15.15 -22.04 4.98
C GLY A 223 14.17 -21.13 4.24
N LEU A 224 14.02 -19.90 4.71
CA LEU A 224 13.02 -18.97 4.27
C LEU A 224 13.64 -17.79 3.49
N TYR A 225 12.98 -17.40 2.40
CA TYR A 225 13.20 -16.17 1.67
C TYR A 225 11.95 -15.30 1.79
N LEU A 226 12.13 -14.05 2.15
CA LEU A 226 11.07 -13.05 2.26
C LEU A 226 11.25 -12.02 1.14
N VAL A 227 10.21 -11.80 0.36
CA VAL A 227 10.13 -10.70 -0.60
C VAL A 227 8.91 -9.85 -0.29
N ASP A 228 9.17 -8.55 -0.09
CA ASP A 228 8.17 -7.53 0.10
C ASP A 228 8.36 -6.46 -0.96
N SER A 229 7.31 -6.16 -1.73
CA SER A 229 7.45 -5.40 -2.96
C SER A 229 6.09 -4.93 -3.49
N GLY A 230 6.10 -3.88 -4.29
CA GLY A 230 4.91 -3.41 -4.95
C GLY A 230 5.21 -2.59 -6.20
N GLY A 231 4.18 -2.31 -6.97
CA GLY A 231 4.26 -1.52 -8.21
C GLY A 231 3.27 -0.37 -8.25
N GLN A 232 3.68 0.71 -8.90
CA GLN A 232 2.82 1.79 -9.34
C GLN A 232 2.33 1.51 -10.76
N TYR A 233 1.03 1.52 -10.95
CA TYR A 233 0.36 1.32 -12.23
C TYR A 233 -0.62 2.44 -12.49
N LEU A 234 -0.94 2.75 -13.74
CA LEU A 234 -1.99 3.73 -14.09
C LEU A 234 -3.35 3.38 -13.46
N THR A 235 -3.55 2.11 -13.13
CA THR A 235 -4.79 1.53 -12.62
C THR A 235 -4.74 1.17 -11.13
N GLY A 236 -3.68 1.57 -10.40
CA GLY A 236 -3.58 1.36 -8.96
C GLY A 236 -2.16 1.24 -8.44
N THR A 237 -2.06 1.00 -7.15
CA THR A 237 -0.81 0.72 -6.43
C THR A 237 -0.91 -0.65 -5.79
N THR A 238 0.14 -1.48 -5.91
CA THR A 238 0.21 -2.78 -5.24
C THR A 238 1.22 -2.78 -4.12
N ASP A 239 0.98 -3.68 -3.16
CA ASP A 239 1.83 -4.02 -2.04
C ASP A 239 1.64 -5.49 -1.71
N ILE A 240 2.72 -6.25 -1.58
CA ILE A 240 2.66 -7.68 -1.32
C ILE A 240 3.92 -8.19 -0.65
N THR A 241 3.75 -8.90 0.46
CA THR A 241 4.82 -9.73 1.00
C THR A 241 4.52 -11.20 0.84
N ARG A 242 5.51 -11.95 0.37
CA ARG A 242 5.53 -13.41 0.43
C ARG A 242 6.80 -13.89 1.11
N THR A 243 6.63 -14.72 2.13
CA THR A 243 7.71 -15.55 2.63
C THR A 243 7.60 -16.92 1.97
N VAL A 244 8.66 -17.38 1.33
CA VAL A 244 8.67 -18.65 0.59
C VAL A 244 9.77 -19.59 1.10
N PRO A 245 9.45 -20.87 1.34
CA PRO A 245 10.42 -21.88 1.65
C PRO A 245 11.28 -22.20 0.42
N MET A 246 12.59 -22.01 0.55
CA MET A 246 13.55 -22.31 -0.52
C MET A 246 14.02 -23.79 -0.51
N GLY A 247 13.51 -24.58 0.42
CA GLY A 247 13.83 -25.99 0.61
C GLY A 247 13.49 -26.43 2.03
N GLU A 248 14.33 -27.26 2.65
CA GLU A 248 14.09 -27.74 4.01
C GLU A 248 14.09 -26.58 5.01
N CYS A 249 13.01 -26.46 5.78
CA CYS A 249 12.84 -25.52 6.88
C CYS A 249 12.90 -26.23 8.23
N THR A 250 13.45 -25.55 9.23
CA THR A 250 13.44 -25.99 10.62
C THR A 250 12.01 -25.99 11.18
N ASP A 251 11.78 -26.72 12.27
CA ASP A 251 10.46 -26.72 12.95
C ASP A 251 10.07 -25.33 13.43
N LEU A 252 11.04 -24.52 13.87
CA LEU A 252 10.78 -23.13 14.30
C LEU A 252 10.37 -22.23 13.14
N GLU A 253 11.01 -22.34 11.97
CA GLU A 253 10.61 -21.62 10.76
C GLU A 253 9.19 -22.00 10.33
N LYS A 254 8.86 -23.28 10.32
CA LYS A 254 7.51 -23.77 9.99
C LYS A 254 6.45 -23.28 10.97
N GLU A 255 6.77 -23.27 12.26
CA GLU A 255 5.86 -22.77 13.29
C GLU A 255 5.60 -21.27 13.14
N ASP A 256 6.66 -20.45 12.99
CA ASP A 256 6.55 -19.00 12.77
C ASP A 256 5.80 -18.69 11.47
N TYR A 257 6.12 -19.38 10.38
CA TYR A 257 5.45 -19.29 9.09
C TYR A 257 3.94 -19.51 9.23
N THR A 258 3.57 -20.60 9.89
CA THR A 258 2.17 -20.97 10.04
C THR A 258 1.38 -20.01 10.95
N LEU A 259 1.99 -19.54 12.04
CA LEU A 259 1.34 -18.60 12.95
C LEU A 259 1.11 -17.24 12.32
N VAL A 260 2.07 -16.72 11.55
CA VAL A 260 1.92 -15.45 10.82
C VAL A 260 0.85 -15.59 9.75
N LEU A 261 0.90 -16.67 8.95
CA LEU A 261 -0.11 -16.97 7.95
C LEU A 261 -1.52 -17.06 8.56
N LYS A 262 -1.64 -17.76 9.70
CA LYS A 262 -2.91 -17.84 10.43
C LYS A 262 -3.42 -16.47 10.83
N GLY A 263 -2.56 -15.59 11.34
CA GLY A 263 -2.94 -14.22 11.72
C GLY A 263 -3.46 -13.42 10.53
N MET A 264 -2.78 -13.50 9.39
CA MET A 264 -3.21 -12.84 8.16
C MET A 264 -4.58 -13.34 7.69
N ILE A 265 -4.81 -14.64 7.71
CA ILE A 265 -6.07 -15.25 7.28
C ILE A 265 -7.21 -14.94 8.28
N ASP A 266 -6.95 -15.05 9.59
CA ASP A 266 -7.97 -14.77 10.63
C ASP A 266 -8.49 -13.32 10.52
N LEU A 267 -7.62 -12.35 10.18
CA LEU A 267 -8.04 -10.97 9.89
C LEU A 267 -8.80 -10.87 8.56
N SER A 268 -8.33 -11.55 7.51
CA SER A 268 -9.00 -11.54 6.19
C SER A 268 -10.43 -12.11 6.24
N MET A 269 -10.71 -13.02 7.17
CA MET A 269 -12.04 -13.63 7.39
C MET A 269 -12.94 -12.81 8.32
N ALA A 270 -12.47 -11.69 8.86
CA ALA A 270 -13.24 -10.93 9.83
C ALA A 270 -14.53 -10.37 9.24
N VAL A 271 -15.65 -10.57 9.95
CA VAL A 271 -16.92 -9.89 9.74
C VAL A 271 -17.18 -9.05 10.98
N PHE A 272 -17.48 -7.76 10.79
CA PHE A 272 -17.55 -6.80 11.90
C PHE A 272 -18.63 -5.74 11.69
N PRO A 273 -19.21 -5.19 12.79
CA PRO A 273 -20.22 -4.14 12.70
C PRO A 273 -19.66 -2.87 12.03
N GLU A 274 -20.49 -2.17 11.27
CA GLU A 274 -20.21 -0.82 10.79
C GLU A 274 -19.81 0.10 11.95
N GLY A 275 -18.82 0.99 11.73
CA GLY A 275 -18.24 1.84 12.75
C GLY A 275 -17.05 1.22 13.49
N THR A 276 -16.70 -0.04 13.21
CA THR A 276 -15.50 -0.69 13.75
C THR A 276 -14.23 -0.04 13.21
N THR A 277 -13.27 0.23 14.10
CA THR A 277 -11.96 0.78 13.72
C THR A 277 -10.93 -0.34 13.50
N GLY A 278 -9.90 -0.06 12.71
CA GLY A 278 -8.81 -1.02 12.51
C GLY A 278 -8.05 -1.36 13.79
N HIS A 279 -8.01 -0.44 14.77
CA HIS A 279 -7.47 -0.71 16.10
C HIS A 279 -8.18 -1.90 16.80
N GLN A 280 -9.49 -2.03 16.64
CA GLN A 280 -10.26 -3.16 17.20
C GLN A 280 -9.97 -4.48 16.47
N LEU A 281 -9.67 -4.42 15.17
CA LEU A 281 -9.42 -5.59 14.32
C LEU A 281 -7.98 -6.11 14.38
N ASP A 282 -7.00 -5.30 14.77
CA ASP A 282 -5.58 -5.66 14.87
C ASP A 282 -5.36 -6.94 15.69
N ALA A 283 -6.17 -7.14 16.73
CA ALA A 283 -6.08 -8.33 17.58
C ALA A 283 -6.35 -9.65 16.84
N PHE A 284 -7.12 -9.65 15.73
CA PHE A 284 -7.35 -10.86 14.94
C PHE A 284 -6.06 -11.40 14.36
N ALA A 285 -5.24 -10.52 13.78
CA ALA A 285 -3.94 -10.90 13.23
C ALA A 285 -2.92 -11.28 14.31
N ARG A 286 -2.99 -10.65 15.49
CA ARG A 286 -2.03 -10.91 16.58
C ARG A 286 -2.36 -12.10 17.45
N MET A 287 -3.62 -12.48 17.54
CA MET A 287 -4.06 -13.50 18.50
C MET A 287 -3.36 -14.85 18.35
N PRO A 288 -3.12 -15.42 17.15
CA PRO A 288 -2.35 -16.64 17.00
C PRO A 288 -0.92 -16.52 17.55
N LEU A 289 -0.28 -15.36 17.32
CA LEU A 289 1.07 -15.08 17.77
C LEU A 289 1.13 -14.91 19.29
N TRP A 290 0.18 -14.16 19.90
CA TRP A 290 0.12 -13.95 21.35
C TRP A 290 -0.10 -15.25 22.12
N ARG A 291 -0.92 -16.16 21.59
CA ARG A 291 -1.10 -17.49 22.18
C ARG A 291 0.19 -18.29 22.24
N ALA A 292 1.10 -18.03 21.28
CA ALA A 292 2.43 -18.63 21.24
C ALA A 292 3.51 -17.74 21.91
N HIS A 293 3.12 -16.69 22.66
CA HIS A 293 4.00 -15.69 23.29
C HIS A 293 4.96 -15.02 22.30
N ARG A 294 4.45 -14.69 21.09
CA ARG A 294 5.15 -13.99 20.01
C ARG A 294 4.44 -12.69 19.67
N ASN A 295 5.15 -11.73 19.09
CA ASN A 295 4.59 -10.44 18.70
C ASN A 295 5.47 -9.78 17.63
N PHE A 296 4.94 -8.75 16.97
CA PHE A 296 5.66 -7.85 16.06
C PHE A 296 5.41 -6.39 16.44
N GLY A 297 6.38 -5.52 16.09
CA GLY A 297 6.43 -4.14 16.58
C GLY A 297 5.75 -3.10 15.67
N HIS A 298 5.40 -3.44 14.43
CA HIS A 298 4.75 -2.52 13.50
C HIS A 298 3.21 -2.67 13.48
N GLY A 299 2.52 -1.84 12.71
CA GLY A 299 1.09 -1.99 12.44
C GLY A 299 0.82 -3.27 11.65
N THR A 300 -0.40 -3.79 11.75
CA THR A 300 -0.84 -4.94 10.93
C THR A 300 -1.23 -4.52 9.53
N GLY A 301 -1.54 -3.22 9.32
CA GLY A 301 -1.89 -2.72 8.01
C GLY A 301 -2.08 -1.20 7.98
N HIS A 302 -1.95 -0.65 6.80
CA HIS A 302 -2.10 0.76 6.44
C HIS A 302 -3.00 0.90 5.22
N GLY A 303 -3.55 2.09 4.97
CA GLY A 303 -4.25 2.38 3.73
C GLY A 303 -3.30 2.36 2.53
N VAL A 304 -3.85 2.09 1.35
CA VAL A 304 -3.11 2.09 0.08
C VAL A 304 -3.76 3.04 -0.90
N GLY A 305 -2.96 3.85 -1.58
CA GLY A 305 -3.41 4.82 -2.58
C GLY A 305 -3.82 4.16 -3.90
N TYR A 306 -4.47 4.97 -4.76
CA TYR A 306 -4.78 4.59 -6.14
C TYR A 306 -3.83 5.34 -7.07
N TRP A 307 -2.77 4.66 -7.53
CA TRP A 307 -1.64 5.28 -8.21
C TRP A 307 -1.15 6.53 -7.44
N LEU A 308 -0.95 6.32 -6.12
CA LEU A 308 -0.49 7.31 -5.14
C LEU A 308 0.42 6.62 -4.11
N CYS A 309 0.49 7.17 -2.88
CA CYS A 309 1.36 6.60 -1.85
C CYS A 309 0.94 5.18 -1.47
N VAL A 310 1.91 4.26 -1.40
CA VAL A 310 1.67 2.91 -0.90
C VAL A 310 1.21 2.95 0.57
N HIS A 311 1.81 3.81 1.39
CA HIS A 311 1.36 4.10 2.74
C HIS A 311 0.44 5.31 2.76
N GLU A 312 -0.84 5.10 2.99
CA GLU A 312 -1.87 6.12 2.97
C GLU A 312 -2.78 6.04 4.22
N GLY A 313 -3.28 7.20 4.65
CA GLY A 313 -4.32 7.28 5.69
C GLY A 313 -5.70 7.57 5.10
N PRO A 314 -6.71 7.83 5.96
CA PRO A 314 -6.63 7.98 7.42
C PRO A 314 -6.75 6.67 8.20
N GLN A 315 -7.24 5.58 7.58
CA GLN A 315 -7.41 4.29 8.24
C GLN A 315 -6.07 3.55 8.41
N SER A 316 -6.01 2.72 9.43
CA SER A 316 -4.93 1.76 9.64
C SER A 316 -5.39 0.63 10.55
N ILE A 317 -4.83 -0.56 10.39
CA ILE A 317 -5.03 -1.69 11.31
C ILE A 317 -3.77 -1.80 12.17
N ARG A 318 -3.86 -1.36 13.43
CA ARG A 318 -2.70 -1.33 14.34
C ARG A 318 -3.15 -1.30 15.80
N PHE A 319 -2.26 -1.69 16.71
CA PHE A 319 -2.58 -1.71 18.15
C PHE A 319 -2.67 -0.30 18.78
N GLN A 320 -2.06 0.73 18.17
CA GLN A 320 -2.27 2.10 18.65
C GLN A 320 -3.68 2.59 18.26
N PRO A 321 -4.34 3.34 19.14
CA PRO A 321 -5.65 3.90 18.84
C PRO A 321 -5.66 4.73 17.55
N ASN A 322 -6.62 4.42 16.69
CA ASN A 322 -6.97 5.21 15.52
C ASN A 322 -8.51 5.33 15.51
N PRO A 323 -9.07 6.54 15.64
CA PRO A 323 -10.51 6.73 15.73
C PRO A 323 -11.25 6.57 14.38
N GLN A 324 -10.50 6.49 13.27
CA GLN A 324 -11.11 6.34 11.95
C GLN A 324 -11.72 4.94 11.81
N PRO A 325 -13.05 4.82 11.66
CA PRO A 325 -13.66 3.54 11.31
C PRO A 325 -13.31 3.11 9.90
N LEU A 326 -13.32 1.81 9.65
CA LEU A 326 -13.24 1.27 8.31
C LEU A 326 -14.58 1.51 7.59
N LEU A 327 -14.50 1.93 6.34
CA LEU A 327 -15.64 2.19 5.48
C LEU A 327 -15.59 1.32 4.22
N PRO A 328 -16.74 0.92 3.65
CA PRO A 328 -16.76 0.28 2.34
C PRO A 328 -16.01 1.12 1.30
N GLY A 329 -15.18 0.47 0.49
CA GLY A 329 -14.29 1.13 -0.48
C GLY A 329 -12.89 1.45 0.05
N MET A 330 -12.63 1.33 1.35
CA MET A 330 -11.27 1.46 1.89
C MET A 330 -10.42 0.23 1.59
N VAL A 331 -9.20 0.49 1.10
CA VAL A 331 -8.20 -0.54 0.78
C VAL A 331 -7.09 -0.45 1.81
N THR A 332 -6.69 -1.60 2.36
CA THR A 332 -5.73 -1.67 3.47
C THR A 332 -4.81 -2.88 3.32
N SER A 333 -3.54 -2.76 3.71
CA SER A 333 -2.66 -3.93 3.83
C SER A 333 -3.05 -4.79 5.05
N ASN A 334 -2.67 -6.07 5.01
CA ASN A 334 -2.84 -7.04 6.09
C ASN A 334 -1.55 -7.88 6.16
N GLU A 335 -0.58 -7.42 6.96
CA GLU A 335 0.83 -7.81 6.94
C GLU A 335 1.41 -8.22 8.30
N PRO A 336 0.80 -9.12 9.06
CA PRO A 336 1.39 -9.60 10.31
C PRO A 336 2.75 -10.27 10.06
N ALA A 337 3.61 -10.29 11.10
CA ALA A 337 4.97 -10.78 10.95
C ALA A 337 5.53 -11.40 12.24
N ILE A 338 6.67 -12.08 12.11
CA ILE A 338 7.59 -12.45 13.18
C ILE A 338 9.03 -12.18 12.69
N TYR A 339 9.83 -11.57 13.53
CA TYR A 339 11.25 -11.30 13.24
C TYR A 339 12.12 -11.89 14.33
N ARG A 340 13.07 -12.78 13.93
CA ARG A 340 14.04 -13.41 14.83
C ARG A 340 15.45 -12.96 14.47
N GLU A 341 15.95 -12.01 15.22
CA GLU A 341 17.28 -11.45 15.03
C GLU A 341 18.34 -12.54 14.83
N GLY A 342 19.13 -12.43 13.75
CA GLY A 342 20.17 -13.36 13.39
C GLY A 342 19.69 -14.72 12.89
N MET A 343 18.39 -14.94 12.72
CA MET A 343 17.80 -16.21 12.28
C MET A 343 16.96 -16.08 11.02
N HIS A 344 15.73 -15.61 11.12
CA HIS A 344 14.79 -15.46 10.00
C HIS A 344 13.69 -14.43 10.31
N GLY A 345 13.03 -13.96 9.26
CA GLY A 345 11.76 -13.23 9.34
C GLY A 345 10.69 -13.94 8.55
N VAL A 346 9.44 -13.73 8.99
CA VAL A 346 8.23 -14.14 8.27
C VAL A 346 7.28 -12.98 8.24
N ARG A 347 6.82 -12.60 7.05
CA ARG A 347 5.69 -11.70 6.82
C ARG A 347 4.84 -12.30 5.70
N HIS A 348 3.54 -12.36 5.90
CA HIS A 348 2.58 -12.66 4.86
C HIS A 348 1.65 -11.48 4.73
N GLU A 349 1.52 -10.99 3.52
CA GLU A 349 0.73 -9.81 3.26
C GLU A 349 -0.20 -9.98 2.07
N ASN A 350 -1.41 -9.54 2.26
CA ASN A 350 -2.37 -9.28 1.20
C ASN A 350 -2.97 -7.88 1.35
N ILE A 351 -3.35 -7.29 0.24
CA ILE A 351 -4.21 -6.12 0.22
C ILE A 351 -5.67 -6.59 0.32
N ILE A 352 -6.40 -5.95 1.24
CA ILE A 352 -7.81 -6.24 1.52
C ILE A 352 -8.67 -4.99 1.31
N LEU A 353 -9.83 -5.20 0.69
CA LEU A 353 -10.85 -4.19 0.45
C LEU A 353 -11.98 -4.36 1.47
N CYS A 354 -12.30 -3.32 2.21
CA CYS A 354 -13.48 -3.28 3.06
C CYS A 354 -14.75 -3.14 2.20
N ARG A 355 -15.73 -4.03 2.42
CA ARG A 355 -17.02 -4.01 1.71
C ARG A 355 -18.17 -4.35 2.63
N GLU A 356 -19.39 -4.12 2.17
CA GLU A 356 -20.62 -4.53 2.88
C GLU A 356 -20.73 -6.06 2.89
N SER A 357 -21.04 -6.63 4.06
CA SER A 357 -21.32 -8.07 4.24
C SER A 357 -22.81 -8.36 4.30
N GLY A 358 -23.58 -7.46 4.94
CA GLY A 358 -25.01 -7.62 5.10
C GLY A 358 -25.56 -6.84 6.28
N ALA A 359 -26.85 -7.05 6.61
CA ALA A 359 -27.52 -6.39 7.73
C ALA A 359 -28.36 -7.37 8.54
N SER A 360 -28.53 -7.08 9.83
CA SER A 360 -29.39 -7.82 10.75
C SER A 360 -30.11 -6.88 11.71
N GLU A 361 -30.82 -7.40 12.69
CA GLU A 361 -31.41 -6.61 13.79
C GLU A 361 -30.34 -5.91 14.66
N TYR A 362 -29.06 -6.25 14.52
CA TYR A 362 -27.93 -5.65 15.22
C TYR A 362 -27.21 -4.55 14.39
N GLY A 363 -27.70 -4.25 13.19
CA GLY A 363 -27.14 -3.20 12.29
C GLY A 363 -26.48 -3.76 11.04
N ASN A 364 -25.73 -2.90 10.37
CA ASN A 364 -24.94 -3.27 9.18
C ASN A 364 -23.62 -3.91 9.58
N PHE A 365 -23.15 -4.83 8.75
CA PHE A 365 -21.87 -5.53 8.91
C PHE A 365 -21.01 -5.36 7.69
N LEU A 366 -19.70 -5.31 7.92
CA LEU A 366 -18.66 -5.21 6.91
C LEU A 366 -17.78 -6.47 6.93
N GLU A 367 -17.11 -6.73 5.83
CA GLU A 367 -16.16 -7.82 5.66
C GLU A 367 -15.00 -7.38 4.76
N PHE A 368 -14.01 -8.24 4.57
CA PHE A 368 -12.90 -8.00 3.67
C PHE A 368 -12.95 -8.90 2.43
N GLU A 369 -12.69 -8.29 1.27
CA GLU A 369 -12.34 -8.98 0.02
C GLU A 369 -10.82 -8.90 -0.14
N THR A 370 -10.16 -10.03 -0.38
CA THR A 370 -8.73 -10.06 -0.69
C THR A 370 -8.50 -9.71 -2.16
N LEU A 371 -7.74 -8.63 -2.42
CA LEU A 371 -7.40 -8.19 -3.78
C LEU A 371 -6.13 -8.87 -4.30
N THR A 372 -5.14 -9.08 -3.44
CA THR A 372 -3.85 -9.69 -3.83
C THR A 372 -4.07 -11.05 -4.48
N CYS A 373 -3.53 -11.23 -5.69
CA CYS A 373 -3.66 -12.45 -6.48
C CYS A 373 -2.29 -13.12 -6.69
N CYS A 374 -1.76 -13.77 -5.62
CA CYS A 374 -0.51 -14.51 -5.66
C CYS A 374 -0.60 -15.68 -4.69
N HIS A 375 -0.19 -16.87 -5.10
CA HIS A 375 -0.29 -18.05 -4.26
C HIS A 375 0.52 -17.92 -2.95
N ILE A 376 0.07 -18.65 -1.95
CA ILE A 376 0.78 -18.84 -0.68
C ILE A 376 1.37 -20.24 -0.70
N ASP A 377 2.71 -20.36 -0.57
CA ASP A 377 3.38 -21.66 -0.57
C ASP A 377 3.00 -22.46 0.69
N THR A 378 2.54 -23.67 0.53
CA THR A 378 2.05 -24.50 1.63
C THR A 378 3.08 -25.47 2.18
N SER A 379 4.29 -25.52 1.62
CA SER A 379 5.32 -26.52 1.98
C SER A 379 5.89 -26.35 3.40
N ALA A 380 5.83 -25.13 3.97
CA ALA A 380 6.22 -24.89 5.37
C ALA A 380 5.02 -24.84 6.34
N VAL A 381 3.79 -25.05 5.85
CA VAL A 381 2.58 -24.97 6.70
C VAL A 381 2.46 -26.22 7.56
N LEU A 382 2.16 -26.01 8.84
CA LEU A 382 1.75 -27.03 9.81
C LEU A 382 0.21 -27.00 9.94
N PRO A 383 -0.54 -27.89 9.24
CA PRO A 383 -2.01 -27.79 9.14
C PRO A 383 -2.71 -27.79 10.50
N GLN A 384 -2.17 -28.54 11.47
CA GLN A 384 -2.72 -28.63 12.82
C GLN A 384 -2.70 -27.30 13.59
N LEU A 385 -1.84 -26.34 13.21
CA LEU A 385 -1.80 -25.01 13.81
C LEU A 385 -2.82 -24.05 13.16
N LEU A 386 -3.19 -24.26 11.91
CA LEU A 386 -4.16 -23.43 11.21
C LEU A 386 -5.59 -23.61 11.77
N GLY A 387 -6.01 -24.85 11.93
CA GLY A 387 -7.42 -25.20 12.17
C GLY A 387 -8.22 -25.33 10.88
N GLN A 388 -9.44 -25.87 10.98
CA GLN A 388 -10.23 -26.24 9.79
C GLN A 388 -10.68 -25.05 8.93
N GLU A 389 -11.17 -23.98 9.55
CA GLU A 389 -11.68 -22.81 8.85
C GLU A 389 -10.58 -22.07 8.10
N THR A 390 -9.45 -21.81 8.79
CA THR A 390 -8.28 -21.14 8.19
C THR A 390 -7.67 -21.97 7.06
N LEU A 391 -7.62 -23.30 7.22
CA LEU A 391 -7.16 -24.21 6.17
C LEU A 391 -8.10 -24.24 4.96
N ALA A 392 -9.41 -24.22 5.19
CA ALA A 392 -10.40 -24.16 4.11
C ALA A 392 -10.27 -22.84 3.32
N TRP A 393 -10.10 -21.71 4.02
CA TRP A 393 -9.84 -20.42 3.38
C TRP A 393 -8.57 -20.45 2.52
N LEU A 394 -7.44 -20.97 3.07
CA LEU A 394 -6.16 -21.06 2.36
C LEU A 394 -6.29 -21.87 1.07
N ASN A 395 -6.95 -23.03 1.14
CA ASN A 395 -7.17 -23.87 -0.03
C ASN A 395 -8.06 -23.19 -1.08
N ALA A 396 -9.13 -22.51 -0.65
CA ALA A 396 -10.01 -21.77 -1.56
C ALA A 396 -9.30 -20.57 -2.20
N TYR A 397 -8.48 -19.86 -1.43
CA TYR A 397 -7.66 -18.74 -1.94
C TYR A 397 -6.66 -19.23 -3.00
N ASN A 398 -5.88 -20.25 -2.72
CA ASN A 398 -4.90 -20.79 -3.65
C ASN A 398 -5.58 -21.36 -4.93
N ASP A 399 -6.75 -22.02 -4.80
CA ASP A 399 -7.54 -22.48 -5.94
C ASP A 399 -7.99 -21.30 -6.81
N SER A 400 -8.51 -20.24 -6.19
CA SER A 400 -8.90 -18.99 -6.89
C SER A 400 -7.73 -18.37 -7.63
N VAL A 401 -6.56 -18.24 -6.98
CA VAL A 401 -5.34 -17.71 -7.60
C VAL A 401 -4.95 -18.53 -8.82
N TYR A 402 -4.97 -19.86 -8.72
CA TYR A 402 -4.67 -20.72 -9.88
C TYR A 402 -5.65 -20.48 -11.02
N ASN A 403 -6.95 -20.49 -10.74
CA ASN A 403 -7.97 -20.33 -11.78
C ASN A 403 -7.90 -18.98 -12.50
N VAL A 404 -7.51 -17.90 -11.78
CA VAL A 404 -7.35 -16.57 -12.35
C VAL A 404 -6.04 -16.44 -13.14
N LEU A 405 -4.92 -16.90 -12.59
CA LEU A 405 -3.61 -16.65 -13.19
C LEU A 405 -3.18 -17.66 -14.25
N ALA A 406 -3.58 -18.94 -14.13
CA ALA A 406 -3.12 -19.98 -15.06
C ALA A 406 -3.37 -19.67 -16.55
N PRO A 407 -4.51 -19.06 -16.95
CA PRO A 407 -4.73 -18.67 -18.34
C PRO A 407 -3.81 -17.54 -18.86
N LEU A 408 -3.20 -16.78 -17.94
CA LEU A 408 -2.37 -15.61 -18.25
C LEU A 408 -0.87 -15.92 -18.21
N LEU A 409 -0.50 -17.14 -17.78
CA LEU A 409 0.89 -17.57 -17.57
C LEU A 409 1.40 -18.44 -18.73
N PRO A 410 2.73 -18.45 -18.98
CA PRO A 410 3.35 -19.49 -19.78
C PRO A 410 3.02 -20.90 -19.25
N SER A 411 2.90 -21.89 -20.14
CA SER A 411 2.42 -23.23 -19.80
C SER A 411 3.24 -23.93 -18.70
N GLU A 412 4.56 -23.74 -18.69
CA GLU A 412 5.46 -24.28 -17.68
C GLU A 412 5.22 -23.62 -16.30
N VAL A 413 5.00 -22.30 -16.27
CA VAL A 413 4.71 -21.55 -15.03
C VAL A 413 3.31 -21.93 -14.51
N ALA A 414 2.32 -22.05 -15.39
CA ALA A 414 0.97 -22.50 -15.01
C ALA A 414 0.99 -23.93 -14.42
N SER A 415 1.79 -24.84 -15.03
CA SER A 415 1.95 -26.19 -14.52
C SER A 415 2.65 -26.23 -13.16
N TRP A 416 3.65 -25.40 -12.95
CA TRP A 416 4.30 -25.23 -11.65
C TRP A 416 3.31 -24.64 -10.61
N LEU A 417 2.58 -23.57 -10.95
CA LEU A 417 1.57 -22.96 -10.09
C LEU A 417 0.52 -23.99 -9.65
N TYR A 418 0.07 -24.86 -10.58
CA TYR A 418 -0.83 -25.96 -10.24
C TYR A 418 -0.28 -26.84 -9.09
N THR A 419 1.02 -27.13 -9.09
CA THR A 419 1.62 -27.93 -8.00
C THR A 419 1.63 -27.19 -6.67
N LYS A 420 1.85 -25.86 -6.70
CA LYS A 420 1.92 -24.98 -5.52
C LYS A 420 0.57 -24.69 -4.88
N THR A 421 -0.50 -24.77 -5.66
CA THR A 421 -1.87 -24.47 -5.23
C THR A 421 -2.73 -25.70 -4.91
N ARG A 422 -2.10 -26.88 -4.83
CA ARG A 422 -2.80 -28.11 -4.45
C ARG A 422 -3.36 -27.99 -3.03
N PRO A 423 -4.60 -28.48 -2.80
CA PRO A 423 -5.18 -28.44 -1.48
C PRO A 423 -4.32 -29.15 -0.45
N LEU A 424 -4.10 -28.48 0.68
CA LEU A 424 -3.46 -29.07 1.86
C LEU A 424 -4.52 -29.76 2.71
N SER A 425 -4.17 -30.91 3.29
CA SER A 425 -5.03 -31.67 4.22
C SER A 425 -4.35 -31.83 5.57
N PHE A 426 -5.14 -32.15 6.60
CA PHE A 426 -4.64 -32.49 7.94
C PHE A 426 -3.79 -33.74 7.95
#